data_19e2defb85cf32ad39d4e2219d248b0f
#
_entry.id   19e2defb85cf32ad39d4e2219d248b0f
#
_cell.length_a   1.000
_cell.length_b   1.000
_cell.length_c   1.000
_cell.angle_alpha   90.00
_cell.angle_beta   90.00
_cell.angle_gamma   90.00
#
_symmetry.space_group_name_H-M   'P 1'
#
loop_
_entity.id
_entity.type
_entity.pdbx_description
1 polymer ?
#
loop_
_entity_poly.entity_id
_entity_poly.type
_entity_poly.pdbx_seq_one_letter_code
_entity_poly.pdbx_strand_id
1 'polypeptide(L)'
;MKNFQIISDIEKDLHHETASEIKRYLESHGKCAKIVGSSSEVTQIDWADLVIVLGGDGYVIQAAKRFAGSHVPIFGVNFGTLGFLTEVEKPRIQKALYEILSGNYEVEKRMALTGRVQKTSVGEAIGIAINEFIIGKQDFGHMITANVYVDDELMDTYVADGILLMSCCRELDTRFELKYI
;
A
#
# COMPACT_ATOMS: atom_id res chain seq x y z
N MET A 1 -15.81 11.80 9.10
CA MET A 1 -15.56 11.43 7.69
C MET A 1 -16.74 11.80 6.82
N LYS A 2 -16.47 12.48 5.68
CA LYS A 2 -17.50 12.87 4.69
C LYS A 2 -17.25 12.23 3.34
N ASN A 3 -15.99 12.10 2.93
CA ASN A 3 -15.58 11.72 1.58
C ASN A 3 -14.90 10.37 1.58
N PHE A 4 -15.37 9.46 0.75
CA PHE A 4 -14.88 8.09 0.66
C PHE A 4 -14.39 7.80 -0.77
N GLN A 5 -13.16 7.33 -0.89
CA GLN A 5 -12.62 6.83 -2.15
C GLN A 5 -12.76 5.32 -2.15
N ILE A 6 -13.44 4.75 -3.14
CA ILE A 6 -13.58 3.31 -3.32
C ILE A 6 -12.70 2.90 -4.50
N ILE A 7 -11.76 2.00 -4.26
CA ILE A 7 -10.90 1.40 -5.28
C ILE A 7 -11.40 -0.02 -5.49
N SER A 8 -11.86 -0.32 -6.69
CA SER A 8 -12.47 -1.61 -7.02
C SER A 8 -12.00 -2.07 -8.39
N ASP A 9 -11.29 -3.20 -8.43
CA ASP A 9 -10.86 -3.81 -9.68
C ASP A 9 -12.05 -4.51 -10.35
N ILE A 10 -12.26 -4.25 -11.61
CA ILE A 10 -13.34 -4.83 -12.42
C ILE A 10 -13.20 -6.36 -12.56
N GLU A 11 -11.99 -6.91 -12.48
CA GLU A 11 -11.75 -8.36 -12.52
C GLU A 11 -12.21 -9.07 -11.25
N LYS A 12 -12.18 -8.37 -10.11
CA LYS A 12 -12.56 -8.89 -8.79
C LYS A 12 -13.99 -8.54 -8.42
N ASP A 13 -14.43 -7.33 -8.76
CA ASP A 13 -15.79 -6.83 -8.53
C ASP A 13 -16.45 -6.54 -9.87
N LEU A 14 -17.05 -7.57 -10.45
CA LEU A 14 -17.63 -7.51 -11.79
C LEU A 14 -18.59 -6.32 -11.90
N HIS A 15 -18.35 -5.46 -12.90
CA HIS A 15 -19.12 -4.23 -13.11
C HIS A 15 -19.16 -3.28 -11.90
N HIS A 16 -18.22 -3.37 -10.95
CA HIS A 16 -18.23 -2.60 -9.70
C HIS A 16 -19.52 -2.75 -8.89
N GLU A 17 -20.08 -3.96 -8.85
CA GLU A 17 -21.37 -4.22 -8.22
C GLU A 17 -21.31 -3.93 -6.71
N THR A 18 -20.32 -4.50 -6.03
CA THR A 18 -20.12 -4.28 -4.59
C THR A 18 -19.69 -2.84 -4.30
N ALA A 19 -18.81 -2.27 -5.14
CA ALA A 19 -18.42 -0.86 -5.02
C ALA A 19 -19.64 0.07 -5.11
N SER A 20 -20.56 -0.22 -6.04
CA SER A 20 -21.81 0.53 -6.20
C SER A 20 -22.77 0.36 -5.02
N GLU A 21 -22.83 -0.82 -4.43
CA GLU A 21 -23.60 -1.05 -3.20
C GLU A 21 -23.04 -0.25 -2.01
N ILE A 22 -21.72 -0.28 -1.82
CA ILE A 22 -21.02 0.51 -0.79
C ILE A 22 -21.29 2.01 -1.02
N LYS A 23 -21.14 2.48 -2.25
CA LYS A 23 -21.41 3.88 -2.60
C LYS A 23 -22.83 4.27 -2.25
N ARG A 24 -23.84 3.50 -2.67
CA ARG A 24 -25.25 3.77 -2.34
C ARG A 24 -25.49 3.80 -0.82
N TYR A 25 -24.88 2.87 -0.08
CA TYR A 25 -24.97 2.84 1.37
C TYR A 25 -24.40 4.11 2.01
N LEU A 26 -23.21 4.54 1.60
CA LEU A 26 -22.56 5.75 2.09
C LEU A 26 -23.39 7.00 1.75
N GLU A 27 -23.88 7.11 0.52
CA GLU A 27 -24.69 8.24 0.05
C GLU A 27 -26.03 8.32 0.80
N SER A 28 -26.66 7.20 1.13
CA SER A 28 -27.89 7.15 1.95
C SER A 28 -27.66 7.65 3.38
N HIS A 29 -26.40 7.66 3.86
CA HIS A 29 -25.99 8.23 5.15
C HIS A 29 -25.39 9.63 5.03
N GLY A 30 -25.65 10.34 3.91
CA GLY A 30 -25.21 11.71 3.70
C GLY A 30 -23.70 11.86 3.47
N LYS A 31 -23.02 10.81 2.98
CA LYS A 31 -21.60 10.82 2.63
C LYS A 31 -21.40 10.98 1.13
N CYS A 32 -20.20 11.40 0.72
CA CYS A 32 -19.80 11.44 -0.68
C CYS A 32 -18.87 10.25 -0.97
N ALA A 33 -19.10 9.54 -2.07
CA ALA A 33 -18.27 8.41 -2.47
C ALA A 33 -17.93 8.45 -3.96
N LYS A 34 -16.66 8.20 -4.29
CA LYS A 34 -16.16 8.08 -5.66
C LYS A 34 -15.58 6.67 -5.88
N ILE A 35 -15.88 6.06 -7.02
CA ILE A 35 -15.35 4.76 -7.42
C ILE A 35 -14.30 4.98 -8.51
N VAL A 36 -13.17 4.27 -8.40
CA VAL A 36 -12.14 4.16 -9.43
C VAL A 36 -11.73 2.70 -9.61
N GLY A 37 -11.27 2.34 -10.79
CA GLY A 37 -10.84 0.98 -11.12
C GLY A 37 -9.49 0.61 -10.49
N SER A 38 -8.61 1.59 -10.25
CA SER A 38 -7.30 1.35 -9.68
C SER A 38 -6.82 2.53 -8.83
N SER A 39 -5.81 2.28 -8.00
CA SER A 39 -5.19 3.35 -7.20
C SER A 39 -4.49 4.41 -8.05
N SER A 40 -4.03 4.05 -9.26
CA SER A 40 -3.38 4.99 -10.20
C SER A 40 -4.36 6.03 -10.77
N GLU A 41 -5.65 5.73 -10.82
CA GLU A 41 -6.70 6.65 -11.28
C GLU A 41 -7.08 7.71 -10.25
N VAL A 42 -6.64 7.57 -9.00
CA VAL A 42 -6.88 8.58 -7.97
C VAL A 42 -6.06 9.83 -8.26
N THR A 43 -6.74 10.91 -8.62
CA THR A 43 -6.11 12.20 -8.98
C THR A 43 -5.98 13.16 -7.80
N GLN A 44 -6.90 13.07 -6.84
CA GLN A 44 -6.96 13.95 -5.66
C GLN A 44 -6.87 13.11 -4.38
N ILE A 45 -5.66 12.95 -3.86
CA ILE A 45 -5.39 12.14 -2.66
C ILE A 45 -6.08 12.76 -1.42
N ASP A 46 -5.94 14.07 -1.23
CA ASP A 46 -6.44 14.78 -0.04
C ASP A 46 -7.97 15.00 -0.05
N TRP A 47 -8.67 14.55 -1.10
CA TRP A 47 -10.12 14.62 -1.14
C TRP A 47 -10.79 13.61 -0.22
N ALA A 48 -10.19 12.45 -0.04
CA ALA A 48 -10.78 11.35 0.72
C ALA A 48 -10.44 11.45 2.22
N ASP A 49 -11.42 11.21 3.07
CA ASP A 49 -11.21 11.00 4.50
C ASP A 49 -10.92 9.52 4.83
N LEU A 50 -11.31 8.61 3.92
CA LEU A 50 -11.05 7.17 4.00
C LEU A 50 -11.05 6.55 2.61
N VAL A 51 -10.13 5.61 2.40
CA VAL A 51 -10.04 4.79 1.19
C VAL A 51 -10.56 3.38 1.49
N ILE A 52 -11.51 2.91 0.71
CA ILE A 52 -12.02 1.53 0.76
C ILE A 52 -11.42 0.79 -0.44
N VAL A 53 -10.70 -0.29 -0.19
CA VAL A 53 -10.06 -1.10 -1.25
C VAL A 53 -10.76 -2.46 -1.32
N LEU A 54 -11.34 -2.75 -2.48
CA LEU A 54 -11.99 -4.04 -2.76
C LEU A 54 -11.03 -4.94 -3.53
N GLY A 55 -10.49 -5.96 -2.86
CA GLY A 55 -9.50 -6.86 -3.45
C GLY A 55 -8.71 -7.64 -2.39
N GLY A 56 -7.53 -8.12 -2.74
CA GLY A 56 -6.59 -8.75 -1.81
C GLY A 56 -5.48 -7.80 -1.37
N ASP A 57 -4.52 -8.33 -0.61
CA ASP A 57 -3.38 -7.56 -0.07
C ASP A 57 -2.62 -6.76 -1.11
N GLY A 58 -2.44 -7.29 -2.33
CA GLY A 58 -1.77 -6.57 -3.42
C GLY A 58 -2.42 -5.24 -3.77
N TYR A 59 -3.75 -5.16 -3.76
CA TYR A 59 -4.49 -3.91 -4.01
C TYR A 59 -4.38 -2.94 -2.83
N VAL A 60 -4.38 -3.46 -1.59
CA VAL A 60 -4.15 -2.66 -0.38
C VAL A 60 -2.75 -2.05 -0.42
N ILE A 61 -1.71 -2.83 -0.79
CA ILE A 61 -0.34 -2.34 -0.94
C ILE A 61 -0.24 -1.24 -2.01
N GLN A 62 -0.88 -1.42 -3.16
CA GLN A 62 -0.89 -0.40 -4.22
C GLN A 62 -1.57 0.90 -3.75
N ALA A 63 -2.71 0.79 -3.07
CA ALA A 63 -3.38 1.93 -2.47
C ALA A 63 -2.50 2.60 -1.40
N ALA A 64 -1.87 1.83 -0.51
CA ALA A 64 -0.98 2.34 0.51
C ALA A 64 0.23 3.09 -0.09
N LYS A 65 0.84 2.59 -1.17
CA LYS A 65 1.88 3.31 -1.91
C LYS A 65 1.37 4.63 -2.48
N ARG A 66 0.15 4.65 -3.02
CA ARG A 66 -0.44 5.85 -3.62
C ARG A 66 -0.78 6.92 -2.57
N PHE A 67 -1.26 6.50 -1.40
CA PHE A 67 -1.68 7.37 -0.30
C PHE A 67 -0.58 7.58 0.76
N ALA A 68 0.63 7.07 0.54
CA ALA A 68 1.74 7.24 1.48
C ALA A 68 2.00 8.73 1.78
N GLY A 69 2.08 9.07 3.05
CA GLY A 69 2.27 10.45 3.51
C GLY A 69 1.01 11.33 3.55
N SER A 70 -0.14 10.86 3.05
CA SER A 70 -1.40 11.63 3.08
C SER A 70 -2.16 11.56 4.42
N HIS A 71 -1.79 10.65 5.30
CA HIS A 71 -2.53 10.33 6.54
C HIS A 71 -3.98 9.86 6.33
N VAL A 72 -4.40 9.57 5.10
CA VAL A 72 -5.72 9.02 4.79
C VAL A 72 -5.73 7.53 5.12
N PRO A 73 -6.59 7.06 6.04
CA PRO A 73 -6.66 5.64 6.39
C PRO A 73 -7.20 4.81 5.23
N ILE A 74 -6.77 3.55 5.18
CA ILE A 74 -7.16 2.58 4.16
C ILE A 74 -7.88 1.43 4.85
N PHE A 75 -9.03 1.05 4.32
CA PHE A 75 -9.85 -0.07 4.77
C PHE A 75 -9.91 -1.12 3.67
N GLY A 76 -9.29 -2.27 3.90
CA GLY A 76 -9.23 -3.38 2.95
C GLY A 76 -10.41 -4.35 3.12
N VAL A 77 -11.10 -4.65 2.02
CA VAL A 77 -12.16 -5.66 1.94
C VAL A 77 -11.70 -6.80 1.07
N ASN A 78 -11.65 -8.00 1.63
CA ASN A 78 -11.18 -9.18 0.94
C ASN A 78 -12.25 -9.78 0.00
N PHE A 79 -11.84 -10.04 -1.25
CA PHE A 79 -12.65 -10.71 -2.27
C PHE A 79 -12.14 -12.11 -2.64
N GLY A 80 -11.31 -12.70 -1.82
CA GLY A 80 -10.72 -14.01 -2.09
C GLY A 80 -10.22 -14.69 -0.83
N THR A 81 -9.01 -15.23 -0.87
CA THR A 81 -8.35 -15.80 0.30
C THR A 81 -7.98 -14.69 1.26
N LEU A 82 -8.30 -14.86 2.54
CA LEU A 82 -8.00 -13.90 3.59
C LEU A 82 -6.51 -13.58 3.61
N GLY A 83 -6.18 -12.30 3.53
CA GLY A 83 -4.82 -11.78 3.58
C GLY A 83 -4.46 -11.22 4.95
N PHE A 84 -3.30 -10.57 5.04
CA PHE A 84 -2.80 -9.92 6.26
C PHE A 84 -3.15 -8.42 6.33
N LEU A 85 -3.58 -7.83 5.20
CA LEU A 85 -3.85 -6.39 5.08
C LEU A 85 -5.33 -6.08 4.85
N THR A 86 -6.15 -7.10 4.63
CA THR A 86 -7.60 -6.95 4.48
C THR A 86 -8.30 -7.23 5.80
N GLU A 87 -9.20 -6.32 6.21
CA GLU A 87 -9.84 -6.33 7.53
C GLU A 87 -11.10 -7.19 7.58
N VAL A 88 -11.87 -7.22 6.49
CA VAL A 88 -13.15 -7.92 6.45
C VAL A 88 -13.38 -8.63 5.11
N GLU A 89 -14.18 -9.68 5.15
CA GLU A 89 -14.70 -10.35 3.97
C GLU A 89 -16.00 -9.70 3.46
N LYS A 90 -16.31 -9.90 2.17
CA LYS A 90 -17.49 -9.34 1.51
C LYS A 90 -18.79 -9.44 2.32
N PRO A 91 -19.16 -10.57 2.97
CA PRO A 91 -20.41 -10.65 3.73
C PRO A 91 -20.50 -9.74 4.95
N ARG A 92 -19.36 -9.25 5.44
CA ARG A 92 -19.28 -8.40 6.64
C ARG A 92 -19.17 -6.90 6.34
N ILE A 93 -19.16 -6.51 5.07
CA ILE A 93 -18.97 -5.12 4.64
C ILE A 93 -19.97 -4.17 5.29
N GLN A 94 -21.26 -4.49 5.26
CA GLN A 94 -22.30 -3.59 5.79
C GLN A 94 -22.12 -3.32 7.28
N LYS A 95 -21.78 -4.36 8.06
CA LYS A 95 -21.48 -4.20 9.48
C LYS A 95 -20.26 -3.31 9.70
N ALA A 96 -19.18 -3.55 8.94
CA ALA A 96 -17.96 -2.75 9.05
C ALA A 96 -18.20 -1.28 8.68
N LEU A 97 -18.96 -1.01 7.62
CA LEU A 97 -19.34 0.36 7.26
C LEU A 97 -20.16 1.05 8.37
N TYR A 98 -21.06 0.34 8.99
CA TYR A 98 -21.82 0.86 10.13
C TYR A 98 -20.88 1.25 11.29
N GLU A 99 -19.94 0.39 11.66
CA GLU A 99 -18.96 0.68 12.73
C GLU A 99 -18.07 1.88 12.36
N ILE A 100 -17.59 1.93 11.11
CA ILE A 100 -16.79 3.07 10.60
C ILE A 100 -17.59 4.38 10.68
N LEU A 101 -18.84 4.39 10.24
CA LEU A 101 -19.69 5.58 10.28
C LEU A 101 -20.05 6.02 11.71
N SER A 102 -20.11 5.06 12.62
CA SER A 102 -20.35 5.28 14.06
C SER A 102 -19.10 5.74 14.81
N GLY A 103 -17.93 5.73 14.19
CA GLY A 103 -16.66 6.07 14.81
C GLY A 103 -16.03 4.94 15.64
N ASN A 104 -16.55 3.71 15.55
CA ASN A 104 -16.07 2.53 16.26
C ASN A 104 -15.00 1.80 15.45
N TYR A 105 -13.83 2.38 15.32
CA TYR A 105 -12.68 1.80 14.63
C TYR A 105 -11.38 2.33 15.22
N GLU A 106 -10.32 1.58 15.03
CA GLU A 106 -8.96 1.96 15.35
C GLU A 106 -8.14 2.07 14.05
N VAL A 107 -7.15 2.95 14.03
CA VAL A 107 -6.24 3.10 12.90
C VAL A 107 -4.87 2.59 13.30
N GLU A 108 -4.43 1.52 12.65
CA GLU A 108 -3.07 1.02 12.78
C GLU A 108 -2.14 1.84 11.88
N LYS A 109 -1.03 2.32 12.44
CA LYS A 109 0.03 2.97 11.67
C LYS A 109 1.04 1.94 11.21
N ARG A 110 1.41 2.01 9.94
CA ARG A 110 2.43 1.14 9.34
C ARG A 110 3.55 1.97 8.75
N MET A 111 4.79 1.47 8.91
CA MET A 111 5.98 2.07 8.31
C MET A 111 5.97 1.82 6.80
N ALA A 112 6.36 2.83 6.04
CA ALA A 112 6.70 2.70 4.63
C ALA A 112 8.18 3.04 4.43
N LEU A 113 8.84 2.30 3.54
CA LEU A 113 10.21 2.57 3.13
C LEU A 113 10.21 3.45 1.88
N THR A 114 11.07 4.45 1.85
CA THR A 114 11.38 5.18 0.62
C THR A 114 12.75 4.76 0.12
N GLY A 115 12.80 4.26 -1.11
CA GLY A 115 14.03 3.85 -1.79
C GLY A 115 14.35 4.77 -2.95
N ARG A 116 15.63 5.11 -3.10
CA ARG A 116 16.15 5.89 -4.21
C ARG A 116 17.23 5.08 -4.93
N VAL A 117 17.07 4.90 -6.23
CA VAL A 117 18.08 4.25 -7.08
C VAL A 117 18.76 5.32 -7.92
N GLN A 118 20.06 5.52 -7.70
CA GLN A 118 20.90 6.38 -8.51
C GLN A 118 21.55 5.54 -9.60
N LYS A 119 21.07 5.69 -10.83
CA LYS A 119 21.73 5.10 -12.00
C LYS A 119 22.51 6.19 -12.70
N THR A 120 23.80 5.92 -12.93
CA THR A 120 24.70 6.83 -13.65
C THR A 120 24.30 7.08 -15.11
N SER A 121 23.46 6.22 -15.72
CA SER A 121 23.10 6.30 -17.14
C SER A 121 21.63 6.56 -17.47
N VAL A 122 20.70 6.46 -16.54
CA VAL A 122 19.25 6.49 -16.84
C VAL A 122 18.45 7.44 -15.92
N GLY A 123 19.11 8.14 -15.00
CA GLY A 123 18.44 9.02 -14.06
C GLY A 123 18.06 8.33 -12.74
N GLU A 124 17.45 9.11 -11.88
CA GLU A 124 17.06 8.73 -10.53
C GLU A 124 15.66 8.12 -10.52
N ALA A 125 15.50 6.95 -9.88
CA ALA A 125 14.20 6.36 -9.62
C ALA A 125 13.92 6.36 -8.11
N ILE A 126 12.74 6.85 -7.73
CA ILE A 126 12.27 6.85 -6.34
C ILE A 126 11.09 5.88 -6.23
N GLY A 127 11.12 5.02 -5.22
CA GLY A 127 10.05 4.07 -4.94
C GLY A 127 9.62 4.11 -3.49
N ILE A 128 8.38 3.68 -3.24
CA ILE A 128 7.83 3.44 -1.90
C ILE A 128 7.52 1.97 -1.76
N ALA A 129 7.96 1.35 -0.68
CA ALA A 129 7.61 -0.01 -0.32
C ALA A 129 6.86 -0.03 1.03
N ILE A 130 5.81 -0.84 1.09
CA ILE A 130 5.04 -1.06 2.33
C ILE A 130 5.59 -2.28 3.08
N ASN A 131 6.04 -3.29 2.35
CA ASN A 131 6.64 -4.49 2.93
C ASN A 131 8.16 -4.47 2.81
N GLU A 132 8.67 -4.51 1.57
CA GLU A 132 10.12 -4.59 1.31
C GLU A 132 10.53 -4.01 -0.03
N PHE A 133 11.81 -3.68 -0.16
CA PHE A 133 12.54 -3.58 -1.43
C PHE A 133 13.36 -4.84 -1.64
N ILE A 134 13.31 -5.37 -2.85
CA ILE A 134 14.12 -6.52 -3.26
C ILE A 134 15.14 -6.04 -4.27
N ILE A 135 16.42 -6.28 -3.98
CA ILE A 135 17.53 -6.08 -4.90
C ILE A 135 18.03 -7.45 -5.29
N GLY A 136 17.79 -7.84 -6.51
CA GLY A 136 18.14 -9.18 -7.01
C GLY A 136 19.06 -9.16 -8.20
N LYS A 137 19.68 -10.30 -8.50
CA LYS A 137 20.44 -10.52 -9.72
C LYS A 137 19.53 -10.44 -10.95
N GLN A 138 20.06 -9.91 -12.04
CA GLN A 138 19.37 -9.86 -13.32
C GLN A 138 19.47 -11.17 -14.09
N ASP A 139 20.61 -11.87 -13.98
CA ASP A 139 20.91 -13.07 -14.73
C ASP A 139 21.06 -14.32 -13.83
N PHE A 140 20.67 -15.49 -14.36
CA PHE A 140 20.91 -16.77 -13.71
C PHE A 140 22.41 -17.10 -13.76
N GLY A 141 23.03 -17.41 -12.62
CA GLY A 141 24.38 -17.96 -12.54
C GLY A 141 25.42 -17.14 -11.78
N HIS A 142 25.18 -15.85 -11.55
CA HIS A 142 26.11 -15.00 -10.78
C HIS A 142 25.43 -14.44 -9.54
N MET A 143 26.14 -14.47 -8.40
CA MET A 143 25.70 -13.76 -7.20
C MET A 143 26.00 -12.27 -7.37
N ILE A 144 25.23 -11.43 -6.70
CA ILE A 144 25.54 -10.01 -6.54
C ILE A 144 26.48 -9.83 -5.35
N THR A 145 27.36 -8.86 -5.46
CA THR A 145 28.14 -8.36 -4.32
C THR A 145 27.56 -7.00 -3.93
N ALA A 146 27.10 -6.86 -2.71
CA ALA A 146 26.52 -5.64 -2.21
C ALA A 146 27.20 -5.18 -0.93
N ASN A 147 27.68 -3.94 -0.93
CA ASN A 147 28.15 -3.28 0.26
C ASN A 147 26.98 -2.53 0.91
N VAL A 148 26.69 -2.86 2.15
CA VAL A 148 25.61 -2.24 2.92
C VAL A 148 26.20 -1.20 3.86
N TYR A 149 25.71 0.02 3.75
CA TYR A 149 26.10 1.13 4.61
C TYR A 149 24.91 1.56 5.45
N VAL A 150 25.18 1.92 6.70
CA VAL A 150 24.21 2.52 7.62
C VAL A 150 24.83 3.82 8.12
N ASP A 151 24.13 4.93 7.92
CA ASP A 151 24.62 6.27 8.30
C ASP A 151 26.06 6.57 7.76
N ASP A 152 26.30 6.23 6.48
CA ASP A 152 27.59 6.34 5.79
C ASP A 152 28.73 5.40 6.29
N GLU A 153 28.51 4.58 7.30
CA GLU A 153 29.47 3.57 7.76
C GLU A 153 29.19 2.21 7.09
N LEU A 154 30.25 1.57 6.60
CA LEU A 154 30.14 0.22 6.03
C LEU A 154 29.77 -0.78 7.12
N MET A 155 28.55 -1.31 7.04
CA MET A 155 28.07 -2.35 7.94
C MET A 155 28.65 -3.71 7.58
N ASP A 156 28.50 -4.11 6.30
CA ASP A 156 29.00 -5.40 5.80
C ASP A 156 28.99 -5.49 4.26
N THR A 157 29.67 -6.51 3.72
CA THR A 157 29.66 -6.87 2.31
C THR A 157 29.03 -8.26 2.14
N TYR A 158 27.92 -8.31 1.41
CA TYR A 158 27.19 -9.55 1.17
C TYR A 158 27.41 -10.05 -0.25
N VAL A 159 27.64 -11.36 -0.37
CA VAL A 159 27.62 -12.08 -1.66
C VAL A 159 26.42 -13.01 -1.64
N ALA A 160 25.41 -12.69 -2.43
CA ALA A 160 24.11 -13.37 -2.36
C ALA A 160 23.36 -13.34 -3.71
N ASP A 161 22.27 -14.06 -3.80
CA ASP A 161 21.34 -13.98 -4.94
C ASP A 161 20.53 -12.68 -4.94
N GLY A 162 20.41 -12.04 -3.79
CA GLY A 162 19.71 -10.78 -3.60
C GLY A 162 19.70 -10.33 -2.14
N ILE A 163 19.24 -9.09 -1.92
CA ILE A 163 19.08 -8.48 -0.61
C ILE A 163 17.63 -8.00 -0.47
N LEU A 164 17.03 -8.29 0.67
CA LEU A 164 15.72 -7.79 1.04
C LEU A 164 15.89 -6.71 2.11
N LEU A 165 15.28 -5.55 1.87
CA LEU A 165 15.14 -4.47 2.82
C LEU A 165 13.68 -4.40 3.24
N MET A 166 13.41 -4.85 4.45
CA MET A 166 12.04 -4.97 4.95
C MET A 166 11.67 -3.80 5.86
N SER A 167 10.42 -3.34 5.75
CA SER A 167 9.85 -2.45 6.75
C SER A 167 9.54 -3.24 8.03
N CYS A 168 9.73 -2.61 9.20
CA CYS A 168 9.24 -3.17 10.46
C CYS A 168 7.77 -2.79 10.67
N CYS A 169 6.99 -3.67 11.29
CA CYS A 169 5.57 -3.40 11.59
C CYS A 169 5.34 -2.29 12.63
N ARG A 170 6.40 -1.71 13.21
CA ARG A 170 6.32 -0.62 14.20
C ARG A 170 7.15 0.57 13.75
N GLU A 171 6.68 1.76 14.09
CA GLU A 171 7.36 3.03 13.88
C GLU A 171 8.79 2.98 14.48
N LEU A 172 9.80 2.84 13.62
CA LEU A 172 11.20 3.10 13.94
C LEU A 172 11.67 4.20 12.98
N ASP A 173 12.13 5.29 13.56
CA ASP A 173 12.67 6.44 12.83
C ASP A 173 14.11 6.13 12.40
N THR A 174 14.27 5.25 11.40
CA THR A 174 15.59 4.81 10.93
C THR A 174 15.70 5.01 9.43
N ARG A 175 16.69 5.76 8.99
CA ARG A 175 17.05 5.94 7.58
C ARG A 175 18.13 4.94 7.20
N PHE A 176 17.87 4.12 6.19
CA PHE A 176 18.88 3.27 5.58
C PHE A 176 19.22 3.78 4.19
N GLU A 177 20.49 3.95 3.90
CA GLU A 177 20.99 4.30 2.58
C GLU A 177 21.78 3.11 2.00
N LEU A 178 21.35 2.60 0.84
CA LEU A 178 22.07 1.57 0.10
C LEU A 178 22.79 2.23 -1.06
N LYS A 179 24.13 2.17 -1.05
CA LYS A 179 24.96 2.61 -2.19
C LYS A 179 25.35 1.38 -3.02
N TYR A 180 24.99 1.40 -4.27
CA TYR A 180 25.44 0.43 -5.28
C TYR A 180 26.78 0.91 -5.87
N ILE A 181 27.74 0.00 -5.96
CA ILE A 181 29.00 0.22 -6.69
C ILE A 181 28.93 -0.49 -8.01
#